data_e49478c0c5e1557ca587273ed006b2de
#
_entry.id   e49478c0c5e1557ca587273ed006b2de
#
_cell.length_a   1.000
_cell.length_b   1.000
_cell.length_c   1.000
_cell.angle_alpha   90.00
_cell.angle_beta   90.00
_cell.angle_gamma   90.00
#
_symmetry.space_group_name_H-M   'P 1'
#
loop_
_entity.id
_entity.type
_entity.pdbx_description
1 polymer ?
#
loop_
_entity_poly.entity_id
_entity_poly.type
_entity_poly.pdbx_seq_one_letter_code
_entity_poly.pdbx_strand_id
1 'polypeptide(L)'
;MPNSCSFYFVCTYDSTQNVFWNDVSINCVENLIKELNTLAFICIKKMKHNEEMVMDERDKVKAEKQRKCHICKNWFRPDDAKCRDHDHRTGKFSGMAHTKCNINYYNNFYLPIVFHNLRGYDGHFIIKKAYDIVKAMDMTPNIHVIPNLKNS
;
A
#
# COMPACT_ATOMS: atom_id res chain seq x y z
N MET A 1 5.85 -17.90 -25.39
CA MET A 1 6.29 -16.89 -24.44
C MET A 1 5.42 -15.65 -24.61
N PRO A 2 5.07 -14.92 -23.53
CA PRO A 2 4.37 -13.65 -23.67
C PRO A 2 5.18 -12.71 -24.55
N ASN A 3 4.50 -11.98 -25.42
CA ASN A 3 5.09 -10.98 -26.32
C ASN A 3 4.56 -9.57 -26.04
N SER A 4 3.62 -9.43 -25.10
CA SER A 4 3.11 -8.14 -24.65
C SER A 4 2.65 -8.22 -23.21
N CYS A 5 2.87 -7.15 -22.46
CA CYS A 5 2.39 -6.95 -21.09
C CYS A 5 1.89 -5.52 -20.92
N SER A 6 0.86 -5.35 -20.10
CA SER A 6 0.37 -4.03 -19.72
C SER A 6 -0.18 -4.02 -18.32
N PHE A 7 -0.19 -2.84 -17.69
CA PHE A 7 -0.92 -2.61 -16.44
C PHE A 7 -1.52 -1.20 -16.41
N TYR A 8 -2.46 -1.03 -15.53
CA TYR A 8 -3.01 0.26 -15.17
C TYR A 8 -2.88 0.48 -13.67
N PHE A 9 -2.11 1.48 -13.27
CA PHE A 9 -1.97 1.90 -11.89
C PHE A 9 -3.03 2.92 -11.54
N VAL A 10 -3.75 2.68 -10.45
CA VAL A 10 -4.78 3.58 -9.93
C VAL A 10 -4.35 4.11 -8.57
N CYS A 11 -4.18 5.41 -8.47
CA CYS A 11 -4.02 6.09 -7.20
C CYS A 11 -5.39 6.52 -6.68
N THR A 12 -5.86 5.91 -5.59
CA THR A 12 -7.22 6.10 -5.06
C THR A 12 -7.50 7.49 -4.49
N TYR A 13 -6.48 8.29 -4.25
CA TYR A 13 -6.59 9.63 -3.67
C TYR A 13 -6.13 10.77 -4.58
N ASP A 14 -5.49 10.44 -5.71
CA ASP A 14 -5.00 11.42 -6.67
C ASP A 14 -4.97 10.81 -8.08
N SER A 15 -6.03 11.02 -8.83
CA SER A 15 -6.16 10.45 -10.17
C SER A 15 -5.12 10.99 -11.18
N THR A 16 -4.46 12.10 -10.88
CA THR A 16 -3.37 12.62 -11.74
C THR A 16 -2.12 11.73 -11.69
N GLN A 17 -2.04 10.84 -10.70
CA GLN A 17 -0.97 9.87 -10.53
C GLN A 17 -1.27 8.51 -11.19
N ASN A 18 -2.43 8.38 -11.85
CA ASN A 18 -2.75 7.16 -12.58
C ASN A 18 -1.81 6.99 -13.76
N VAL A 19 -1.32 5.77 -13.97
CA VAL A 19 -0.37 5.44 -15.02
C VAL A 19 -0.85 4.24 -15.81
N PHE A 20 -0.91 4.39 -17.12
CA PHE A 20 -1.00 3.26 -18.05
C PHE A 20 0.38 2.95 -18.59
N TRP A 21 0.76 1.70 -18.53
CA TRP A 21 2.02 1.21 -19.08
C TRP A 21 1.77 -0.01 -19.96
N ASN A 22 2.49 -0.12 -21.07
CA ASN A 22 2.50 -1.30 -21.92
C ASN A 22 3.88 -1.54 -22.51
N ASP A 23 4.17 -2.78 -22.82
CA ASP A 23 5.34 -3.21 -23.60
C ASP A 23 4.96 -4.34 -24.55
N VAL A 24 5.42 -4.23 -25.79
CA VAL A 24 5.25 -5.23 -26.84
C VAL A 24 6.63 -5.67 -27.29
N SER A 25 7.21 -6.59 -26.53
CA SER A 25 8.54 -7.14 -26.80
C SER A 25 8.71 -8.55 -26.26
N ILE A 26 9.73 -9.25 -26.71
CA ILE A 26 10.11 -10.57 -26.19
C ILE A 26 10.51 -10.52 -24.70
N ASN A 27 10.93 -9.34 -24.21
CA ASN A 27 11.33 -9.10 -22.83
C ASN A 27 10.21 -8.44 -22.00
N CYS A 28 8.97 -8.39 -22.49
CA CYS A 28 7.88 -7.66 -21.86
C CYS A 28 7.65 -8.05 -20.39
N VAL A 29 7.81 -9.32 -20.02
CA VAL A 29 7.66 -9.78 -18.62
C VAL A 29 8.78 -9.21 -17.73
N GLU A 30 10.01 -9.19 -18.22
CA GLU A 30 11.13 -8.58 -17.50
C GLU A 30 10.94 -7.08 -17.29
N ASN A 31 10.53 -6.40 -18.35
CA ASN A 31 10.26 -4.97 -18.33
C ASN A 31 9.08 -4.64 -17.42
N LEU A 32 8.02 -5.46 -17.44
CA LEU A 32 6.89 -5.36 -16.51
C LEU A 32 7.35 -5.40 -15.04
N ILE A 33 8.17 -6.39 -14.67
CA ILE A 33 8.64 -6.52 -13.29
C ILE A 33 9.53 -5.34 -12.88
N LYS A 34 10.41 -4.87 -13.75
CA LYS A 34 11.25 -3.69 -13.49
C LYS A 34 10.40 -2.44 -13.28
N GLU A 35 9.38 -2.24 -14.10
CA GLU A 35 8.49 -1.09 -14.00
C GLU A 35 7.63 -1.14 -12.74
N LEU A 36 7.04 -2.30 -12.41
CA LEU A 36 6.30 -2.50 -11.16
C LEU A 36 7.18 -2.26 -9.93
N ASN A 37 8.45 -2.66 -9.98
CA ASN A 37 9.40 -2.39 -8.91
C ASN A 37 9.69 -0.89 -8.76
N THR A 38 9.94 -0.19 -9.87
CA THR A 38 10.11 1.27 -9.89
C THR A 38 8.89 1.98 -9.31
N LEU A 39 7.69 1.57 -9.73
CA LEU A 39 6.44 2.09 -9.19
C LEU A 39 6.30 1.84 -7.69
N ALA A 40 6.66 0.64 -7.22
CA ALA A 40 6.64 0.30 -5.80
C ALA A 40 7.54 1.23 -4.98
N PHE A 41 8.75 1.55 -5.46
CA PHE A 41 9.63 2.51 -4.80
C PHE A 41 9.03 3.91 -4.71
N ILE A 42 8.43 4.39 -5.80
CA ILE A 42 7.75 5.68 -5.82
C ILE A 42 6.62 5.70 -4.79
N CYS A 43 5.81 4.65 -4.75
CA CYS A 43 4.71 4.51 -3.79
C CYS A 43 5.23 4.48 -2.35
N ILE A 44 6.25 3.67 -2.06
CA ILE A 44 6.84 3.56 -0.72
C ILE A 44 7.41 4.91 -0.26
N LYS A 45 8.12 5.62 -1.15
CA LYS A 45 8.64 6.95 -0.85
C LYS A 45 7.53 7.95 -0.50
N LYS A 46 6.45 7.94 -1.27
CA LYS A 46 5.27 8.78 -1.00
C LYS A 46 4.55 8.40 0.30
N MET A 47 4.43 7.09 0.59
CA MET A 47 3.78 6.60 1.80
C MET A 47 4.60 6.86 3.07
N LYS A 48 5.93 6.96 2.95
CA LYS A 48 6.83 7.33 4.06
C LYS A 48 6.88 8.84 4.30
N HIS A 49 6.36 9.64 3.36
CA HIS A 49 6.24 11.09 3.58
C HIS A 49 5.20 11.33 4.67
N ASN A 50 5.57 12.13 5.66
CA ASN A 50 4.75 12.42 6.82
C ASN A 50 4.61 13.93 6.95
N GLU A 51 3.44 14.46 6.60
CA GLU A 51 3.09 15.85 6.85
C GLU A 51 2.85 16.05 8.34
N GLU A 52 3.30 17.18 8.86
CA GLU A 52 3.04 17.55 10.26
C GLU A 52 1.53 17.65 10.52
N MET A 53 1.14 17.22 11.71
CA MET A 53 -0.27 17.23 12.09
C MET A 53 -0.78 18.66 12.26
N VAL A 54 -1.83 18.99 11.51
CA VAL A 54 -2.56 20.26 11.63
C VAL A 54 -3.88 20.02 12.35
N MET A 55 -4.13 20.78 13.41
CA MET A 55 -5.39 20.71 14.18
C MET A 55 -5.97 22.12 14.30
N ASP A 56 -7.23 22.27 13.92
CA ASP A 56 -8.01 23.46 14.22
C ASP A 56 -8.64 23.39 15.63
N GLU A 57 -9.34 24.43 16.05
CA GLU A 57 -9.99 24.46 17.38
C GLU A 57 -11.10 23.40 17.50
N ARG A 58 -11.77 23.04 16.41
CA ARG A 58 -12.79 21.99 16.41
C ARG A 58 -12.16 20.61 16.62
N ASP A 59 -10.99 20.37 16.03
CA ASP A 59 -10.22 19.15 16.19
C ASP A 59 -9.71 18.99 17.62
N LYS A 60 -9.28 20.07 18.26
CA LYS A 60 -8.86 20.08 19.67
C LYS A 60 -10.02 19.70 20.58
N VAL A 61 -11.17 20.33 20.40
CA VAL A 61 -12.40 20.01 21.16
C VAL A 61 -12.85 18.55 20.91
N LYS A 62 -12.76 18.08 19.65
CA LYS A 62 -13.07 16.70 19.29
C LYS A 62 -12.14 15.72 20.00
N ALA A 63 -10.83 15.99 20.01
CA ALA A 63 -9.84 15.14 20.68
C ALA A 63 -10.11 15.02 22.18
N GLU A 64 -10.46 16.12 22.87
CA GLU A 64 -10.77 16.13 24.30
C GLU A 64 -12.04 15.34 24.65
N LYS A 65 -13.06 15.44 23.82
CA LYS A 65 -14.35 14.78 24.04
C LYS A 65 -14.37 13.32 23.60
N GLN A 66 -13.42 12.89 22.77
CA GLN A 66 -13.42 11.56 22.20
C GLN A 66 -13.13 10.49 23.24
N ARG A 67 -14.05 9.54 23.42
CA ARG A 67 -13.97 8.44 24.39
C ARG A 67 -13.68 7.07 23.78
N LYS A 68 -13.69 6.97 22.45
CA LYS A 68 -13.42 5.74 21.71
C LYS A 68 -12.27 5.93 20.74
N CYS A 69 -11.46 4.90 20.61
CA CYS A 69 -10.43 4.84 19.58
C CYS A 69 -11.08 4.93 18.18
N HIS A 70 -10.60 5.85 17.33
CA HIS A 70 -11.15 5.99 15.97
C HIS A 70 -10.81 4.80 15.06
N ILE A 71 -9.78 4.01 15.41
CA ILE A 71 -9.33 2.84 14.63
C ILE A 71 -10.15 1.60 15.01
N CYS A 72 -10.03 1.11 16.25
CA CYS A 72 -10.69 -0.13 16.68
C CYS A 72 -12.12 0.07 17.23
N LYS A 73 -12.58 1.31 17.39
CA LYS A 73 -13.91 1.71 17.92
C LYS A 73 -14.17 1.34 19.38
N ASN A 74 -13.21 0.72 20.07
CA ASN A 74 -13.34 0.39 21.49
C ASN A 74 -13.18 1.64 22.38
N TRP A 75 -13.81 1.59 23.56
CA TRP A 75 -13.66 2.63 24.57
C TRP A 75 -12.22 2.68 25.09
N PHE A 76 -11.76 3.90 25.40
CA PHE A 76 -10.53 4.08 26.14
C PHE A 76 -10.72 3.72 27.61
N ARG A 77 -9.83 2.89 28.14
CA ARG A 77 -9.72 2.60 29.57
C ARG A 77 -8.81 3.63 30.25
N PRO A 78 -8.89 3.77 31.58
CA PRO A 78 -8.04 4.72 32.32
C PRO A 78 -6.54 4.54 32.07
N ASP A 79 -6.08 3.28 31.92
CA ASP A 79 -4.67 2.93 31.75
C ASP A 79 -4.21 2.85 30.28
N ASP A 80 -5.11 3.14 29.33
CA ASP A 80 -4.75 3.06 27.91
C ASP A 80 -3.84 4.24 27.51
N ALA A 81 -2.70 3.91 26.89
CA ALA A 81 -1.87 4.90 26.22
C ALA A 81 -2.59 5.39 24.96
N LYS A 82 -2.82 6.69 24.90
CA LYS A 82 -3.56 7.37 23.82
C LYS A 82 -2.62 8.26 23.02
N CYS A 83 -2.87 8.36 21.73
CA CYS A 83 -2.18 9.30 20.84
C CYS A 83 -3.18 10.00 19.92
N ARG A 84 -2.78 11.16 19.44
CA ARG A 84 -3.46 11.85 18.33
C ARG A 84 -3.00 11.19 17.04
N ASP A 85 -3.95 10.85 16.19
CA ASP A 85 -3.68 10.27 14.89
C ASP A 85 -4.08 11.25 13.77
N HIS A 86 -3.35 11.24 12.68
CA HIS A 86 -3.58 12.09 11.53
C HIS A 86 -3.27 11.36 10.22
N ASP A 87 -3.84 11.84 9.14
CA ASP A 87 -3.46 11.41 7.79
C ASP A 87 -2.06 11.94 7.48
N HIS A 88 -1.07 11.07 7.43
CA HIS A 88 0.33 11.42 7.20
C HIS A 88 0.57 12.12 5.87
N ARG A 89 -0.33 12.01 4.91
CA ARG A 89 -0.23 12.65 3.61
C ARG A 89 -0.72 14.10 3.60
N THR A 90 -1.71 14.40 4.44
CA THR A 90 -2.37 15.72 4.45
C THR A 90 -2.14 16.49 5.74
N GLY A 91 -1.57 15.85 6.76
CA GLY A 91 -1.46 16.40 8.11
C GLY A 91 -2.79 16.47 8.88
N LYS A 92 -3.93 16.14 8.25
CA LYS A 92 -5.26 16.32 8.84
C LYS A 92 -5.51 15.38 10.00
N PHE A 93 -5.95 15.94 11.14
CA PHE A 93 -6.32 15.15 12.31
C PHE A 93 -7.44 14.14 12.00
N SER A 94 -7.20 12.87 12.32
CA SER A 94 -8.14 11.76 12.11
C SER A 94 -8.96 11.45 13.36
N GLY A 95 -8.31 11.49 14.53
CA GLY A 95 -8.95 11.23 15.82
C GLY A 95 -7.96 10.74 16.89
N MET A 96 -8.50 10.49 18.09
CA MET A 96 -7.75 9.84 19.17
C MET A 96 -7.69 8.33 18.94
N ALA A 97 -6.53 7.73 19.10
CA ALA A 97 -6.30 6.30 18.97
C ALA A 97 -5.57 5.72 20.17
N HIS A 98 -5.73 4.40 20.41
CA HIS A 98 -4.77 3.70 21.26
C HIS A 98 -3.41 3.70 20.55
N THR A 99 -2.35 3.94 21.27
CA THR A 99 -0.98 3.94 20.69
C THR A 99 -0.67 2.64 19.96
N LYS A 100 -1.07 1.49 20.51
CA LYS A 100 -0.92 0.19 19.84
C LYS A 100 -1.72 0.09 18.53
N CYS A 101 -2.93 0.63 18.49
CA CYS A 101 -3.73 0.64 17.27
C CYS A 101 -3.08 1.50 16.19
N ASN A 102 -2.57 2.68 16.56
CA ASN A 102 -1.93 3.59 15.65
C ASN A 102 -0.66 2.99 15.03
N ILE A 103 0.22 2.42 15.85
CA ILE A 103 1.45 1.77 15.37
C ILE A 103 1.14 0.63 14.40
N ASN A 104 0.14 -0.20 14.71
CA ASN A 104 -0.21 -1.35 13.87
C ASN A 104 -0.98 -0.96 12.60
N TYR A 105 -1.67 0.17 12.59
CA TYR A 105 -2.48 0.61 11.46
C TYR A 105 -1.64 0.99 10.23
N TYR A 106 -0.46 1.54 10.45
CA TYR A 106 0.43 2.02 9.37
C TYR A 106 1.55 1.07 8.98
N ASN A 107 1.65 -0.11 9.62
CA ASN A 107 2.74 -1.05 9.37
C ASN A 107 2.57 -1.90 8.09
N ASN A 108 1.46 -1.77 7.36
CA ASN A 108 1.20 -2.59 6.18
C ASN A 108 1.37 -1.77 4.90
N PHE A 109 2.60 -1.68 4.43
CA PHE A 109 2.93 -1.08 3.13
C PHE A 109 2.84 -2.14 2.04
N TYR A 110 1.65 -2.41 1.55
CA TYR A 110 1.44 -3.30 0.41
C TYR A 110 0.99 -2.51 -0.81
N LEU A 111 1.64 -2.76 -1.93
CA LEU A 111 1.15 -2.38 -3.24
C LEU A 111 0.43 -3.59 -3.84
N PRO A 112 -0.91 -3.64 -3.83
CA PRO A 112 -1.63 -4.78 -4.39
C PRO A 112 -1.51 -4.76 -5.91
N ILE A 113 -1.11 -5.90 -6.49
CA ILE A 113 -1.09 -6.12 -7.93
C ILE A 113 -2.14 -7.18 -8.24
N VAL A 114 -3.15 -6.82 -9.03
CA VAL A 114 -4.24 -7.70 -9.41
C VAL A 114 -4.06 -8.12 -10.86
N PHE A 115 -3.99 -9.42 -11.09
CA PHE A 115 -3.94 -9.99 -12.43
C PHE A 115 -5.29 -10.60 -12.79
N HIS A 116 -5.76 -10.31 -13.99
CA HIS A 116 -6.87 -11.05 -14.57
C HIS A 116 -6.39 -12.41 -15.06
N ASN A 117 -7.02 -13.49 -14.60
CA ASN A 117 -6.76 -14.86 -15.05
C ASN A 117 -5.28 -15.32 -14.99
N LEU A 118 -4.57 -14.95 -13.92
CA LEU A 118 -3.19 -15.40 -13.66
C LEU A 118 -3.08 -16.95 -13.50
N ARG A 119 -4.21 -17.63 -13.42
CA ARG A 119 -4.33 -19.08 -13.24
C ARG A 119 -4.03 -19.77 -14.56
N GLY A 120 -2.81 -20.19 -14.75
CA GLY A 120 -2.41 -20.91 -15.95
C GLY A 120 -1.00 -20.56 -16.39
N TYR A 121 -0.80 -20.53 -17.69
CA TYR A 121 0.51 -20.43 -18.33
C TYR A 121 1.29 -19.17 -17.95
N ASP A 122 0.64 -18.01 -17.89
CA ASP A 122 1.31 -16.72 -17.68
C ASP A 122 1.86 -16.53 -16.26
N GLY A 123 1.18 -17.11 -15.26
CA GLY A 123 1.59 -17.04 -13.87
C GLY A 123 2.99 -17.58 -13.60
N HIS A 124 3.36 -18.67 -14.25
CA HIS A 124 4.68 -19.28 -14.09
C HIS A 124 5.81 -18.35 -14.59
N PHE A 125 5.60 -17.69 -15.71
CA PHE A 125 6.61 -16.77 -16.27
C PHE A 125 6.79 -15.54 -15.41
N ILE A 126 5.68 -14.94 -14.96
CA ILE A 126 5.72 -13.74 -14.13
C ILE A 126 6.38 -14.03 -12.79
N ILE A 127 5.96 -15.09 -12.09
CA ILE A 127 6.49 -15.43 -10.76
C ILE A 127 7.98 -15.79 -10.83
N LYS A 128 8.36 -16.65 -11.80
CA LYS A 128 9.75 -17.04 -11.97
C LYS A 128 10.64 -15.84 -12.28
N LYS A 129 10.22 -15.00 -13.24
CA LYS A 129 10.99 -13.82 -13.64
C LYS A 129 11.07 -12.79 -12.52
N ALA A 130 9.97 -12.59 -11.77
CA ALA A 130 9.96 -11.70 -10.60
C ALA A 130 10.97 -12.15 -9.54
N TYR A 131 11.02 -13.46 -9.25
CA TYR A 131 11.97 -14.01 -8.30
C TYR A 131 13.43 -13.80 -8.75
N ASP A 132 13.73 -14.09 -10.03
CA ASP A 132 15.08 -13.94 -10.58
C ASP A 132 15.54 -12.47 -10.53
N ILE A 133 14.67 -11.52 -10.86
CA ILE A 133 15.00 -10.08 -10.85
C ILE A 133 15.21 -9.57 -9.43
N VAL A 134 14.29 -9.89 -8.51
CA VAL A 134 14.41 -9.44 -7.10
C VAL A 134 15.69 -9.98 -6.47
N LYS A 135 16.02 -11.24 -6.73
CA LYS A 135 17.27 -11.85 -6.26
C LYS A 135 18.52 -11.19 -6.85
N ALA A 136 18.50 -10.84 -8.14
CA ALA A 136 19.63 -10.20 -8.82
C ALA A 136 19.86 -8.75 -8.38
N MET A 137 18.80 -8.06 -7.92
CA MET A 137 18.88 -6.65 -7.53
C MET A 137 19.24 -6.45 -6.05
N ASP A 138 19.41 -7.52 -5.27
CA ASP A 138 19.62 -7.48 -3.81
C ASP A 138 18.61 -6.57 -3.09
N MET A 139 17.40 -6.55 -3.62
CA MET A 139 16.36 -5.61 -3.20
C MET A 139 15.28 -6.33 -2.44
N THR A 140 15.00 -5.80 -1.25
CA THR A 140 13.82 -6.19 -0.51
C THR A 140 12.64 -5.30 -0.87
N PRO A 141 11.79 -5.68 -1.84
CA PRO A 141 10.42 -5.91 -1.47
C PRO A 141 10.15 -7.41 -1.48
N ASN A 142 9.60 -7.94 -0.39
CA ASN A 142 9.07 -9.30 -0.39
C ASN A 142 7.85 -9.34 -1.32
N ILE A 143 7.90 -10.20 -2.32
CA ILE A 143 6.73 -10.48 -3.18
C ILE A 143 5.92 -11.57 -2.50
N HIS A 144 4.70 -11.25 -2.10
CA HIS A 144 3.74 -12.21 -1.55
C HIS A 144 2.69 -12.53 -2.61
N VAL A 145 2.55 -13.81 -2.94
CA VAL A 145 1.48 -14.28 -3.82
C VAL A 145 0.29 -14.67 -2.96
N ILE A 146 -0.84 -14.00 -3.15
CA ILE A 146 -2.10 -14.33 -2.48
C ILE A 146 -2.94 -15.14 -3.45
N PRO A 147 -3.08 -16.46 -3.26
CA PRO A 147 -3.94 -17.28 -4.11
C PRO A 147 -5.41 -16.91 -3.87
N ASN A 148 -6.16 -16.73 -4.95
CA ASN A 148 -7.60 -16.57 -4.86
C ASN A 148 -8.21 -17.97 -4.56
N LEU A 149 -8.41 -18.26 -3.29
CA LEU A 149 -9.13 -19.44 -2.86
C LEU A 149 -10.61 -19.22 -3.22
N LYS A 150 -11.06 -19.76 -4.36
CA LYS A 150 -12.50 -20.00 -4.56
C LYS A 150 -12.92 -20.99 -3.48
N ASN A 151 -13.75 -20.56 -2.55
CA ASN A 151 -14.50 -21.48 -1.72
C ASN A 151 -15.28 -22.40 -2.66
N SER A 152 -14.89 -23.67 -2.67
CA SER A 152 -15.63 -24.78 -3.30
C SER A 152 -16.88 -25.04 -2.49
#